data_c58129cccfd75c2db626f7c9f88f8559
#
_entry.id   c58129cccfd75c2db626f7c9f88f8559
#
_cell.length_a   1.000
_cell.length_b   1.000
_cell.length_c   1.000
_cell.angle_alpha   90.00
_cell.angle_beta   90.00
_cell.angle_gamma   90.00
#
_symmetry.space_group_name_H-M   'P 1'
#
loop_
_entity.id
_entity.type
_entity.pdbx_description
1 polymer ?
#
loop_
_entity_poly.entity_id
_entity_poly.type
_entity_poly.pdbx_seq_one_letter_code
_entity_poly.pdbx_strand_id
1 'polypeptide(L)'
;MWVPPEDKDPILLMAPTRKSVALFGAVSLRDGKLVTHFEKKFNAMTFRDFLTILLRHRRRMRKIVILLDNAKYHHAVMLRPFLKNHRDRLAMEFLPAYSPELNPIERVWKLTRKLCTHNTYFEKLETLIDAVATEHKIWNVPNETLRKLCCII
;
A
#
# COMPACT_ATOMS: atom_id res chain seq x y z
N MET A 1 -3.41 10.72 15.01
CA MET A 1 -2.47 11.80 14.65
C MET A 1 -2.84 12.36 13.30
N TRP A 2 -2.96 13.65 13.20
CA TRP A 2 -3.18 14.30 11.92
C TRP A 2 -1.90 14.26 11.09
N VAL A 3 -1.98 13.79 9.85
CA VAL A 3 -0.85 13.72 8.93
C VAL A 3 -1.13 14.71 7.80
N PRO A 4 -0.16 15.55 7.43
CA PRO A 4 -0.34 16.48 6.32
C PRO A 4 -0.79 15.74 5.05
N PRO A 5 -1.56 16.37 4.17
CA PRO A 5 -2.07 15.71 2.96
C PRO A 5 -1.00 15.06 2.10
N GLU A 6 0.17 15.67 2.05
CA GLU A 6 1.32 15.17 1.28
C GLU A 6 1.94 13.89 1.86
N ASP A 7 1.71 13.60 3.14
CA ASP A 7 2.30 12.45 3.85
C ASP A 7 1.29 11.36 4.17
N LYS A 8 0.04 11.49 3.71
CA LYS A 8 -1.03 10.56 4.08
C LYS A 8 -0.93 9.22 3.41
N ASP A 9 -0.31 9.14 2.28
CA ASP A 9 -0.21 7.93 1.49
C ASP A 9 1.18 7.85 0.88
N PRO A 10 1.91 6.76 1.04
CA PRO A 10 1.54 5.54 1.75
C PRO A 10 1.53 5.70 3.27
N ILE A 11 1.01 4.72 3.96
CA ILE A 11 0.91 4.75 5.42
C ILE A 11 2.29 4.72 6.07
N LEU A 12 2.50 5.63 7.03
CA LEU A 12 3.69 5.67 7.87
C LEU A 12 3.29 5.22 9.28
N LEU A 13 3.88 4.13 9.74
CA LEU A 13 3.64 3.60 11.08
C LEU A 13 4.72 4.12 12.03
N MET A 14 4.29 4.64 13.18
CA MET A 14 5.20 5.23 14.17
C MET A 14 5.02 4.58 15.54
N ALA A 15 6.14 4.29 16.19
CA ALA A 15 6.19 3.89 17.59
C ALA A 15 6.52 5.11 18.47
N PRO A 16 6.25 5.06 19.81
CA PRO A 16 6.52 6.16 20.74
C PRO A 16 7.98 6.63 20.76
N THR A 17 8.92 5.78 20.40
CA THR A 17 10.35 6.08 20.29
C THR A 17 10.71 6.94 19.07
N ARG A 18 9.74 7.49 18.35
CA ARG A 18 9.89 8.23 17.09
C ARG A 18 10.50 7.40 15.95
N LYS A 19 10.61 6.10 16.13
CA LYS A 19 10.97 5.20 15.01
C LYS A 19 9.75 4.99 14.14
N SER A 20 9.97 4.92 12.84
CA SER A 20 8.91 4.70 11.87
C SER A 20 9.30 3.67 10.84
N VAL A 21 8.31 3.10 10.19
CA VAL A 21 8.49 2.16 9.09
C VAL A 21 7.54 2.53 7.96
N ALA A 22 8.02 2.43 6.73
CA ALA A 22 7.21 2.64 5.55
C ALA A 22 6.48 1.34 5.20
N LEU A 23 5.18 1.42 4.96
CA LEU A 23 4.36 0.28 4.56
C LEU A 23 3.73 0.56 3.20
N PHE A 24 4.17 -0.20 2.21
CA PHE A 24 3.53 -0.24 0.90
C PHE A 24 2.39 -1.26 0.91
N GLY A 25 1.32 -0.97 0.21
CA GLY A 25 0.21 -1.89 0.06
C GLY A 25 -0.57 -1.68 -1.20
N ALA A 26 -1.15 -2.76 -1.71
CA ALA A 26 -2.08 -2.74 -2.82
C ALA A 26 -3.20 -3.74 -2.55
N VAL A 27 -4.42 -3.31 -2.77
CA VAL A 27 -5.60 -4.17 -2.62
C VAL A 27 -6.22 -4.43 -3.99
N SER A 28 -6.51 -5.71 -4.26
CA SER A 28 -7.20 -6.10 -5.48
C SER A 28 -8.69 -5.75 -5.37
N LEU A 29 -9.18 -4.90 -6.26
CA LEU A 29 -10.61 -4.55 -6.30
C LEU A 29 -11.48 -5.71 -6.75
N ARG A 30 -10.90 -6.73 -7.37
CA ARG A 30 -11.61 -7.89 -7.85
C ARG A 30 -11.98 -8.86 -6.73
N ASP A 31 -11.02 -9.18 -5.87
CA ASP A 31 -11.16 -10.25 -4.87
C ASP A 31 -10.76 -9.86 -3.45
N GLY A 32 -10.33 -8.61 -3.25
CA GLY A 32 -9.97 -8.12 -1.91
C GLY A 32 -8.61 -8.57 -1.40
N LYS A 33 -7.81 -9.27 -2.23
CA LYS A 33 -6.47 -9.68 -1.80
C LYS A 33 -5.59 -8.47 -1.54
N LEU A 34 -4.96 -8.44 -0.36
CA LEU A 34 -4.03 -7.39 0.05
C LEU A 34 -2.59 -7.89 -0.05
N VAL A 35 -1.75 -7.12 -0.75
CA VAL A 35 -0.30 -7.36 -0.81
C VAL A 35 0.38 -6.18 -0.13
N THR A 36 1.23 -6.45 0.86
CA THR A 36 1.95 -5.42 1.61
C THR A 36 3.43 -5.72 1.67
N HIS A 37 4.22 -4.66 1.90
CA HIS A 37 5.66 -4.77 2.03
C HIS A 37 6.19 -3.65 2.93
N PHE A 38 6.95 -4.00 3.95
CA PHE A 38 7.59 -3.05 4.85
C PHE A 38 8.95 -2.65 4.32
N GLU A 39 9.25 -1.35 4.40
CA GLU A 39 10.53 -0.76 4.02
C GLU A 39 10.95 0.29 5.04
N LYS A 40 12.23 0.69 4.99
CA LYS A 40 12.73 1.74 5.89
C LYS A 40 12.18 3.11 5.53
N LYS A 41 11.97 3.38 4.25
CA LYS A 41 11.48 4.67 3.76
C LYS A 41 10.79 4.53 2.41
N PHE A 42 10.01 5.56 2.07
CA PHE A 42 9.38 5.68 0.77
C PHE A 42 10.30 6.41 -0.20
N ASN A 43 10.68 5.76 -1.28
CA ASN A 43 11.39 6.36 -2.40
C ASN A 43 11.16 5.55 -3.68
N ALA A 44 11.72 6.02 -4.80
CA ALA A 44 11.55 5.34 -6.09
C ALA A 44 12.12 3.91 -6.09
N MET A 45 13.23 3.67 -5.39
CA MET A 45 13.83 2.32 -5.32
C MET A 45 12.94 1.35 -4.54
N THR A 46 12.48 1.75 -3.36
CA THR A 46 11.61 0.90 -2.54
C THR A 46 10.25 0.71 -3.21
N PHE A 47 9.74 1.71 -3.89
CA PHE A 47 8.54 1.59 -4.71
C PHE A 47 8.72 0.58 -5.85
N ARG A 48 9.83 0.64 -6.56
CA ARG A 48 10.16 -0.34 -7.61
C ARG A 48 10.21 -1.77 -7.04
N ASP A 49 10.82 -1.94 -5.87
CA ASP A 49 10.87 -3.25 -5.21
C ASP A 49 9.47 -3.76 -4.89
N PHE A 50 8.59 -2.88 -4.45
CA PHE A 50 7.20 -3.22 -4.21
C PHE A 50 6.47 -3.60 -5.51
N LEU A 51 6.70 -2.88 -6.60
CA LEU A 51 6.14 -3.24 -7.92
C LEU A 51 6.60 -4.63 -8.37
N THR A 52 7.85 -4.98 -8.09
CA THR A 52 8.38 -6.32 -8.36
C THR A 52 7.63 -7.38 -7.58
N ILE A 53 7.33 -7.11 -6.30
CA ILE A 53 6.52 -8.02 -5.47
C ILE A 53 5.11 -8.15 -6.04
N LEU A 54 4.48 -7.06 -6.47
CA LEU A 54 3.14 -7.11 -7.08
C LEU A 54 3.13 -7.95 -8.34
N LEU A 55 4.17 -7.88 -9.16
CA LEU A 55 4.26 -8.69 -10.37
C LEU A 55 4.27 -10.19 -10.07
N ARG A 56 4.80 -10.63 -8.93
CA ARG A 56 4.75 -12.04 -8.50
C ARG A 56 3.33 -12.52 -8.20
N HIS A 57 2.43 -11.60 -7.85
CA HIS A 57 1.02 -11.90 -7.58
C HIS A 57 0.14 -11.78 -8.81
N ARG A 58 0.74 -11.48 -9.97
CA ARG A 58 0.03 -11.35 -11.23
C ARG A 58 -0.54 -12.69 -11.67
N ARG A 59 -1.79 -12.70 -12.07
CA ARG A 59 -2.39 -13.88 -12.70
C ARG A 59 -1.83 -14.07 -14.12
N ARG A 60 -1.63 -15.32 -14.50
CA ARG A 60 -1.17 -15.66 -15.84
C ARG A 60 -2.07 -15.00 -16.90
N MET A 61 -1.45 -14.42 -17.92
CA MET A 61 -2.14 -13.76 -19.05
C MET A 61 -2.97 -12.53 -18.66
N ARG A 62 -2.78 -11.99 -17.44
CA ARG A 62 -3.48 -10.79 -17.00
C ARG A 62 -2.47 -9.67 -16.76
N LYS A 63 -2.90 -8.44 -17.06
CA LYS A 63 -2.13 -7.23 -16.77
C LYS A 63 -2.61 -6.64 -15.45
N ILE A 64 -1.66 -6.18 -14.63
CA ILE A 64 -1.98 -5.42 -13.42
C ILE A 64 -2.10 -3.95 -13.82
N VAL A 65 -3.23 -3.32 -13.49
CA VAL A 65 -3.40 -1.88 -13.59
C VAL A 65 -3.47 -1.34 -12.17
N ILE A 66 -2.51 -0.50 -11.80
CA ILE A 66 -2.41 0.06 -10.46
C ILE A 66 -2.99 1.47 -10.46
N LEU A 67 -3.98 1.70 -9.58
CA LEU A 67 -4.49 3.03 -9.28
C LEU A 67 -3.69 3.59 -8.11
N LEU A 68 -3.09 4.75 -8.26
CA LEU A 68 -2.25 5.34 -7.24
C LEU A 68 -2.36 6.88 -7.23
N ASP A 69 -1.95 7.46 -6.11
CA ASP A 69 -1.91 8.90 -5.95
C ASP A 69 -0.70 9.51 -6.68
N ASN A 70 -0.53 10.81 -6.55
CA ASN A 70 0.53 11.57 -7.22
C ASN A 70 1.77 11.79 -6.34
N ALA A 71 2.12 10.86 -5.45
CA ALA A 71 3.36 10.96 -4.70
C ALA A 71 4.56 11.12 -5.65
N LYS A 72 5.52 11.98 -5.29
CA LYS A 72 6.64 12.32 -6.16
C LYS A 72 7.42 11.10 -6.64
N TYR A 73 7.64 10.12 -5.77
CA TYR A 73 8.40 8.93 -6.14
C TYR A 73 7.67 8.03 -7.14
N HIS A 74 6.33 8.14 -7.27
CA HIS A 74 5.56 7.45 -8.30
C HIS A 74 5.89 7.96 -9.70
N HIS A 75 6.34 9.22 -9.81
CA HIS A 75 6.68 9.85 -11.08
C HIS A 75 8.20 9.88 -11.35
N ALA A 76 9.01 9.19 -10.55
CA ALA A 76 10.46 9.25 -10.67
C ALA A 76 10.94 8.72 -12.02
N VAL A 77 11.89 9.44 -12.62
CA VAL A 77 12.47 9.10 -13.93
C VAL A 77 13.10 7.71 -13.91
N MET A 78 13.71 7.31 -12.78
CA MET A 78 14.35 6.00 -12.65
C MET A 78 13.40 4.82 -12.81
N LEU A 79 12.08 5.02 -12.69
CA LEU A 79 11.08 3.98 -12.90
C LEU A 79 10.80 3.71 -14.38
N ARG A 80 11.14 4.62 -15.27
CA ARG A 80 10.82 4.52 -16.70
C ARG A 80 11.34 3.24 -17.36
N PRO A 81 12.61 2.83 -17.17
CA PRO A 81 13.10 1.58 -17.75
C PRO A 81 12.34 0.36 -17.22
N PHE A 82 12.07 0.33 -15.92
CA PHE A 82 11.32 -0.75 -15.29
C PHE A 82 9.91 -0.84 -15.88
N LEU A 83 9.20 0.27 -15.96
CA LEU A 83 7.83 0.31 -16.50
C LEU A 83 7.78 -0.06 -17.98
N LYS A 84 8.78 0.38 -18.76
CA LYS A 84 8.90 0.02 -20.17
C LYS A 84 9.09 -1.49 -20.36
N ASN A 85 9.97 -2.10 -19.53
CA ASN A 85 10.25 -3.53 -19.61
C ASN A 85 9.05 -4.39 -19.18
N HIS A 86 8.14 -3.84 -18.38
CA HIS A 86 6.99 -4.57 -17.84
C HIS A 86 5.64 -4.09 -18.41
N ARG A 87 5.65 -3.28 -19.46
CA ARG A 87 4.44 -2.65 -20.02
C ARG A 87 3.33 -3.62 -20.38
N ASP A 88 3.66 -4.86 -20.71
CA ASP A 88 2.68 -5.90 -21.05
C ASP A 88 2.02 -6.52 -19.81
N ARG A 89 2.61 -6.30 -18.63
CA ARG A 89 2.21 -6.91 -17.37
C ARG A 89 1.75 -5.92 -16.33
N LEU A 90 2.16 -4.66 -16.45
CA LEU A 90 1.94 -3.62 -15.46
C LEU A 90 1.66 -2.28 -16.13
N ALA A 91 0.65 -1.58 -15.62
CA ALA A 91 0.38 -0.19 -15.98
C ALA A 91 0.02 0.60 -14.71
N MET A 92 0.34 1.89 -14.70
CA MET A 92 0.01 2.81 -13.62
C MET A 92 -1.01 3.84 -14.12
N GLU A 93 -2.07 4.04 -13.35
CA GLU A 93 -3.06 5.08 -13.55
C GLU A 93 -3.12 5.98 -12.33
N PHE A 94 -3.01 7.28 -12.53
CA PHE A 94 -2.96 8.22 -11.43
C PHE A 94 -4.34 8.79 -11.12
N LEU A 95 -4.65 8.83 -9.82
CA LEU A 95 -5.88 9.47 -9.33
C LEU A 95 -5.75 10.99 -9.44
N PRO A 96 -6.90 11.71 -9.49
CA PRO A 96 -6.86 13.17 -9.44
C PRO A 96 -6.11 13.67 -8.20
N ALA A 97 -5.45 14.81 -8.34
CA ALA A 97 -4.75 15.44 -7.22
C ALA A 97 -5.73 15.73 -6.06
N TYR A 98 -5.22 15.60 -4.83
CA TYR A 98 -5.97 15.89 -3.59
C TYR A 98 -7.27 15.09 -3.43
N SER A 99 -7.33 13.87 -3.93
CA SER A 99 -8.52 13.02 -3.88
C SER A 99 -8.26 11.67 -3.19
N PRO A 100 -7.80 11.67 -1.93
CA PRO A 100 -7.50 10.42 -1.22
C PRO A 100 -8.74 9.54 -1.02
N GLU A 101 -9.93 10.13 -0.96
CA GLU A 101 -11.20 9.41 -0.83
C GLU A 101 -11.49 8.50 -2.04
N LEU A 102 -10.86 8.77 -3.18
CA LEU A 102 -10.99 7.95 -4.38
C LEU A 102 -10.02 6.76 -4.39
N ASN A 103 -9.06 6.72 -3.45
CA ASN A 103 -8.08 5.64 -3.37
C ASN A 103 -8.57 4.55 -2.41
N PRO A 104 -8.99 3.38 -2.91
CA PRO A 104 -9.54 2.32 -2.05
C PRO A 104 -8.60 1.83 -0.95
N ILE A 105 -7.28 1.91 -1.17
CA ILE A 105 -6.29 1.49 -0.16
C ILE A 105 -6.39 2.31 1.12
N GLU A 106 -6.86 3.56 1.05
CA GLU A 106 -7.05 4.39 2.24
C GLU A 106 -8.08 3.79 3.20
N ARG A 107 -9.07 3.09 2.70
CA ARG A 107 -10.05 2.38 3.51
C ARG A 107 -9.40 1.21 4.25
N VAL A 108 -8.48 0.52 3.62
CA VAL A 108 -7.71 -0.57 4.23
C VAL A 108 -6.80 -0.02 5.32
N TRP A 109 -6.13 1.12 5.08
CA TRP A 109 -5.29 1.77 6.10
C TRP A 109 -6.10 2.21 7.30
N LYS A 110 -7.29 2.76 7.09
CA LYS A 110 -8.20 3.14 8.18
C LYS A 110 -8.60 1.93 9.02
N LEU A 111 -8.95 0.82 8.38
CA LEU A 111 -9.28 -0.42 9.07
C LEU A 111 -8.08 -0.99 9.81
N THR A 112 -6.89 -0.96 9.22
CA THR A 112 -5.64 -1.41 9.86
C THR A 112 -5.38 -0.62 11.14
N ARG A 113 -5.52 0.71 11.10
CA ARG A 113 -5.35 1.55 12.30
C ARG A 113 -6.36 1.19 13.38
N LYS A 114 -7.60 0.99 12.99
CA LYS A 114 -8.68 0.62 13.93
C LYS A 114 -8.39 -0.71 14.62
N LEU A 115 -7.94 -1.71 13.89
CA LEU A 115 -7.71 -3.07 14.41
C LEU A 115 -6.38 -3.24 15.13
N CYS A 116 -5.35 -2.53 14.71
CA CYS A 116 -3.99 -2.78 15.19
C CYS A 116 -3.42 -1.67 16.09
N THR A 117 -3.72 -0.40 15.81
CA THR A 117 -3.02 0.70 16.45
C THR A 117 -3.92 1.61 17.30
N HIS A 118 -5.23 1.58 17.11
CA HIS A 118 -6.15 2.43 17.86
C HIS A 118 -6.18 2.04 19.34
N ASN A 119 -5.92 3.02 20.21
CA ASN A 119 -5.87 2.84 21.66
C ASN A 119 -4.89 1.74 22.14
N THR A 120 -3.89 1.41 21.32
CA THR A 120 -2.88 0.41 21.63
C THR A 120 -1.51 1.07 21.72
N TYR A 121 -0.80 0.79 22.80
CA TYR A 121 0.56 1.26 23.01
C TYR A 121 1.55 0.18 22.58
N PHE A 122 2.53 0.57 21.77
CA PHE A 122 3.62 -0.30 21.36
C PHE A 122 4.95 0.30 21.83
N GLU A 123 5.60 -0.38 22.74
CA GLU A 123 6.91 0.05 23.25
C GLU A 123 7.98 -0.02 22.18
N LYS A 124 7.94 -1.06 21.33
CA LYS A 124 8.91 -1.31 20.28
C LYS A 124 8.25 -1.27 18.89
N LEU A 125 8.98 -0.74 17.92
CA LEU A 125 8.53 -0.70 16.53
C LEU A 125 8.30 -2.12 15.98
N GLU A 126 9.14 -3.08 16.35
CA GLU A 126 9.04 -4.47 15.90
C GLU A 126 7.72 -5.10 16.33
N THR A 127 7.24 -4.80 17.53
CA THR A 127 5.94 -5.30 18.02
C THR A 127 4.78 -4.71 17.19
N LEU A 128 4.88 -3.44 16.85
CA LEU A 128 3.89 -2.79 15.96
C LEU A 128 3.88 -3.45 14.59
N ILE A 129 5.05 -3.66 14.00
CA ILE A 129 5.19 -4.32 12.69
C ILE A 129 4.58 -5.73 12.73
N ASP A 130 4.86 -6.51 13.78
CA ASP A 130 4.32 -7.86 13.93
C ASP A 130 2.81 -7.87 14.03
N ALA A 131 2.23 -6.93 14.77
CA ALA A 131 0.77 -6.82 14.90
C ALA A 131 0.11 -6.52 13.54
N VAL A 132 0.66 -5.56 12.80
CA VAL A 132 0.16 -5.19 11.48
C VAL A 132 0.37 -6.32 10.47
N ALA A 133 1.55 -6.94 10.48
CA ALA A 133 1.85 -8.06 9.57
C ALA A 133 0.93 -9.25 9.80
N THR A 134 0.63 -9.56 11.06
CA THR A 134 -0.29 -10.66 11.42
C THR A 134 -1.69 -10.40 10.87
N GLU A 135 -2.20 -9.18 11.02
CA GLU A 135 -3.51 -8.80 10.48
C GLU A 135 -3.51 -8.84 8.94
N HIS A 136 -2.49 -8.29 8.29
CA HIS A 136 -2.40 -8.25 6.84
C HIS A 136 -2.22 -9.64 6.21
N LYS A 137 -1.62 -10.58 6.94
CA LYS A 137 -1.50 -11.97 6.49
C LYS A 137 -2.84 -12.65 6.30
N ILE A 138 -3.83 -12.31 7.13
CA ILE A 138 -5.20 -12.82 7.00
C ILE A 138 -5.80 -12.39 5.66
N TRP A 139 -5.47 -11.18 5.18
CA TRP A 139 -6.00 -10.59 3.96
C TRP A 139 -5.14 -10.83 2.71
N ASN A 140 -4.02 -11.54 2.85
CA ASN A 140 -3.13 -11.86 1.72
C ASN A 140 -3.64 -13.04 0.89
N VAL A 141 -4.94 -13.23 0.88
CA VAL A 141 -5.67 -14.18 0.05
C VAL A 141 -6.97 -13.50 -0.40
N PRO A 142 -7.62 -13.96 -1.45
CA PRO A 142 -8.93 -13.43 -1.81
C PRO A 142 -9.89 -13.47 -0.61
N ASN A 143 -10.51 -12.34 -0.30
CA ASN A 143 -11.41 -12.23 0.85
C ASN A 143 -12.53 -11.22 0.59
N GLU A 144 -13.71 -11.51 1.13
CA GLU A 144 -14.89 -10.67 0.99
C GLU A 144 -14.83 -9.41 1.86
N THR A 145 -14.09 -9.44 2.96
CA THR A 145 -13.98 -8.30 3.88
C THR A 145 -13.42 -7.08 3.14
N LEU A 146 -12.26 -7.21 2.52
CA LEU A 146 -11.65 -6.10 1.79
C LEU A 146 -12.32 -5.87 0.44
N ARG A 147 -12.83 -6.92 -0.21
CA ARG A 147 -13.55 -6.75 -1.47
C ARG A 147 -14.75 -5.81 -1.30
N LYS A 148 -15.55 -6.03 -0.27
CA LYS A 148 -16.69 -5.16 0.04
C LYS A 148 -16.27 -3.78 0.52
N LEU A 149 -15.25 -3.72 1.38
CA LEU A 149 -14.73 -2.45 1.91
C LEU A 149 -14.24 -1.53 0.79
N CYS A 150 -13.58 -2.08 -0.23
CA CYS A 150 -12.97 -1.34 -1.32
C CYS A 150 -13.87 -1.21 -2.56
N CYS A 151 -15.10 -1.66 -2.49
CA CYS A 151 -16.05 -1.53 -3.59
C CYS A 151 -16.29 -0.05 -3.90
N ILE A 152 -16.14 0.32 -5.18
CA ILE A 152 -16.21 1.72 -5.64
C ILE A 152 -17.62 2.10 -6.09
N ILE A 153 -18.50 1.15 -6.17
CA ILE A 153 -19.87 1.38 -6.64
C ILE A 153 -20.74 1.94 -5.53
#